data_cc50941b6b5e0ec6da0eced570767afc
#
_entry.id   cc50941b6b5e0ec6da0eced570767afc
#
_cell.length_a   1.000
_cell.length_b   1.000
_cell.length_c   1.000
_cell.angle_alpha   90.00
_cell.angle_beta   90.00
_cell.angle_gamma   90.00
#
_symmetry.space_group_name_H-M   'P 1'
#
loop_
_entity.id
_entity.type
_entity.pdbx_description
1 polymer ?
#
loop_
_entity_poly.entity_id
_entity_poly.type
_entity_poly.pdbx_seq_one_letter_code
_entity_poly.pdbx_strand_id
1 'polypeptide(L)' 'MRLRDLREDHDLTQKDIADLLHTTRQQVSKWETGLQMMGVDKYIILAQYYNVSVDYLLGLIDTPRKLQ' A
#
# COMPACT_ATOMS: atom_id res chain seq x y z
N MET A 1 7.01 -0.80 -6.60
CA MET A 1 6.02 -0.40 -5.60
C MET A 1 6.17 -1.26 -4.35
N ARG A 2 5.97 -0.70 -3.17
CA ARG A 2 6.29 -1.39 -1.90
C ARG A 2 5.07 -1.91 -1.15
N LEU A 3 3.94 -2.07 -1.82
CA LEU A 3 2.71 -2.48 -1.14
C LEU A 3 2.84 -3.82 -0.44
N ARG A 4 3.33 -4.82 -1.16
CA ARG A 4 3.50 -6.15 -0.61
C ARG A 4 4.54 -6.17 0.50
N ASP A 5 5.66 -5.49 0.29
CA ASP A 5 6.74 -5.48 1.26
C ASP A 5 6.29 -4.88 2.59
N LEU A 6 5.60 -3.73 2.55
CA LEU A 6 5.09 -3.11 3.77
C LEU A 6 4.03 -3.97 4.43
N ARG A 7 3.16 -4.57 3.63
CA ARG A 7 2.13 -5.45 4.17
C ARG A 7 2.76 -6.62 4.94
N GLU A 8 3.74 -7.27 4.32
CA GLU A 8 4.41 -8.42 4.94
C GLU A 8 5.24 -8.01 6.15
N ASP A 9 5.88 -6.85 6.09
CA ASP A 9 6.65 -6.33 7.23
C ASP A 9 5.75 -6.06 8.45
N HIS A 10 4.47 -5.78 8.24
CA HIS A 10 3.51 -5.56 9.31
C HIS A 10 2.68 -6.80 9.63
N ASP A 11 3.04 -7.95 9.07
CA ASP A 11 2.34 -9.23 9.29
C ASP A 11 0.86 -9.16 8.92
N LEU A 12 0.55 -8.42 7.86
CA LEU A 12 -0.81 -8.27 7.38
C LEU A 12 -1.06 -9.16 6.17
N THR A 13 -2.30 -9.65 6.06
CA THR A 13 -2.73 -10.41 4.89
C THR A 13 -3.30 -9.48 3.83
N GLN A 14 -3.45 -9.99 2.60
CA GLN A 14 -4.15 -9.23 1.56
C GLN A 14 -5.58 -8.90 1.98
N LYS A 15 -6.22 -9.80 2.72
CA LYS A 15 -7.57 -9.55 3.22
C LYS A 15 -7.59 -8.38 4.20
N ASP A 16 -6.58 -8.26 5.05
CA ASP A 16 -6.49 -7.13 5.99
C ASP A 16 -6.44 -5.80 5.22
N ILE A 17 -5.65 -5.75 4.17
CA ILE A 17 -5.55 -4.54 3.34
C ILE A 17 -6.85 -4.31 2.57
N ALA A 18 -7.47 -5.38 2.06
CA ALA A 18 -8.75 -5.26 1.37
C ALA A 18 -9.82 -4.67 2.29
N ASP A 19 -9.87 -5.11 3.53
CA ASP A 19 -10.82 -4.58 4.51
C ASP A 19 -10.54 -3.09 4.81
N LEU A 20 -9.26 -2.74 4.95
CA LEU A 20 -8.86 -1.35 5.20
C LEU A 20 -9.28 -0.43 4.05
N LEU A 21 -9.13 -0.90 2.83
CA LEU A 21 -9.39 -0.11 1.62
C LEU A 21 -10.80 -0.31 1.06
N HIS A 22 -11.64 -1.09 1.75
CA HIS A 22 -13.01 -1.39 1.33
C HIS A 22 -13.07 -2.00 -0.06
N THR A 23 -12.25 -3.02 -0.30
CA THR A 23 -12.17 -3.69 -1.60
C THR A 23 -12.02 -5.20 -1.39
N THR A 24 -11.62 -5.92 -2.43
CA THR A 24 -11.47 -7.38 -2.40
C THR A 24 -10.00 -7.78 -2.39
N ARG A 25 -9.73 -9.01 -1.93
CA ARG A 25 -8.36 -9.56 -1.98
C ARG A 25 -7.85 -9.64 -3.41
N GLN A 26 -8.71 -9.98 -4.36
CA GLN A 26 -8.35 -10.04 -5.77
C GLN A 26 -7.87 -8.68 -6.26
N GLN A 27 -8.54 -7.61 -5.85
CA GLN A 27 -8.15 -6.26 -6.23
C GLN A 27 -6.79 -5.90 -5.62
N VAL A 28 -6.58 -6.22 -4.35
CA VAL A 28 -5.28 -5.98 -3.70
C VAL A 28 -4.17 -6.74 -4.42
N SER A 29 -4.43 -7.99 -4.79
CA SER A 29 -3.47 -8.80 -5.53
C SER A 29 -3.11 -8.14 -6.86
N LYS A 30 -4.08 -7.62 -7.58
CA LYS A 30 -3.83 -6.94 -8.86
C LYS A 30 -2.96 -5.69 -8.68
N TRP A 31 -3.18 -4.95 -7.61
CA TRP A 31 -2.36 -3.78 -7.31
C TRP A 31 -0.93 -4.20 -6.94
N GLU A 32 -0.77 -5.24 -6.13
CA GLU A 32 0.56 -5.70 -5.70
C GLU A 32 1.38 -6.28 -6.84
N THR A 33 0.73 -6.92 -7.80
CA THR A 33 1.42 -7.52 -8.95
C THR A 33 1.60 -6.55 -10.12
N GLY A 34 1.02 -5.36 -10.05
CA GLY A 34 1.13 -4.38 -11.12
C GLY A 34 0.16 -4.58 -12.28
N LEU A 35 -0.80 -5.51 -12.16
CA LEU A 35 -1.81 -5.72 -13.20
C LEU A 35 -2.75 -4.53 -13.33
N GLN A 36 -2.99 -3.82 -12.25
CA GLN A 36 -3.78 -2.59 -12.25
C GLN A 36 -3.09 -1.57 -11.35
N MET A 37 -3.27 -0.30 -11.68
CA MET A 37 -2.78 0.79 -10.85
C MET A 37 -3.82 1.13 -9.79
N MET A 38 -3.35 1.37 -8.58
CA MET A 38 -4.20 1.80 -7.47
C MET A 38 -4.45 3.30 -7.59
N GLY A 39 -5.65 3.74 -7.22
CA GLY A 39 -5.98 5.16 -7.22
C GLY A 39 -5.24 5.93 -6.13
N VAL A 40 -5.08 7.23 -6.35
CA VAL A 40 -4.36 8.11 -5.42
C VAL A 40 -5.00 8.10 -4.02
N ASP A 41 -6.32 8.05 -3.96
CA ASP A 41 -7.03 8.00 -2.68
C ASP A 41 -6.61 6.79 -1.83
N LYS A 42 -6.39 5.65 -2.46
CA LYS A 42 -5.95 4.45 -1.75
C LYS A 42 -4.50 4.58 -1.29
N TYR A 43 -3.63 5.18 -2.10
CA TYR A 43 -2.25 5.45 -1.69
C TYR A 43 -2.20 6.34 -0.46
N ILE A 44 -3.05 7.35 -0.40
CA ILE A 44 -3.09 8.27 0.74
C ILE A 44 -3.50 7.52 2.01
N ILE A 45 -4.51 6.65 1.92
CA ILE A 45 -4.96 5.87 3.07
C ILE A 45 -3.82 4.98 3.59
N LEU A 46 -3.13 4.29 2.68
CA LEU A 46 -2.03 3.41 3.06
C LEU A 46 -0.83 4.20 3.61
N ALA A 47 -0.52 5.34 3.03
CA ALA A 47 0.55 6.20 3.51
C ALA A 47 0.29 6.63 4.96
N GLN A 48 -0.94 7.01 5.25
CA GLN A 48 -1.33 7.38 6.61
C GLN A 48 -1.30 6.19 7.56
N TYR A 49 -1.79 5.05 7.10
CA TYR A 49 -1.82 3.83 7.92
C TYR A 49 -0.42 3.38 8.32
N TYR A 50 0.50 3.37 7.36
CA TYR A 50 1.89 2.95 7.60
C TYR A 50 2.76 4.10 8.13
N ASN A 51 2.25 5.33 8.13
CA ASN A 51 2.99 6.52 8.52
C ASN A 51 4.26 6.71 7.68
N VAL A 52 4.12 6.58 6.37
CA VAL A 52 5.19 6.78 5.39
C VAL A 52 4.68 7.70 4.29
N SER A 53 5.61 8.22 3.49
CA SER A 53 5.22 9.06 2.35
C SER A 53 4.69 8.22 1.20
N VAL A 54 3.85 8.83 0.36
CA VAL A 54 3.39 8.19 -0.88
C VAL A 54 4.57 7.89 -1.80
N ASP A 55 5.58 8.77 -1.82
CA ASP A 55 6.78 8.54 -2.64
C ASP A 55 7.48 7.24 -2.26
N TYR A 56 7.57 6.95 -0.97
CA TYR A 56 8.14 5.68 -0.51
C TYR A 56 7.28 4.50 -0.95
N LEU A 57 5.95 4.60 -0.85
CA LEU A 57 5.05 3.55 -1.30
C LEU A 57 5.22 3.26 -2.79
N LEU A 58 5.43 4.30 -3.58
CA LEU A 58 5.61 4.16 -5.03
C LEU A 58 7.00 3.64 -5.40
N GLY A 59 7.92 3.59 -4.44
CA GLY A 59 9.28 3.14 -4.71
C GLY A 59 10.17 4.21 -5.31
N LEU A 60 9.75 5.48 -5.25
CA LEU A 60 10.52 6.59 -5.81
C LEU A 60 11.68 7.00 -4.92
N ILE A 61 11.61 6.70 -3.63
CA ILE A 61 12.68 6.95 -2.67
C ILE A 61 12.88 5.69 -1.82
N ASP A 62 14.08 5.54 -1.27
CA ASP A 62 14.45 4.36 -0.48
C ASP A 62 14.23 4.54 1.02
N THR A 63 14.05 5.77 1.47
CA THR A 63 13.91 6.07 2.89
C THR A 63 12.45 6.39 3.19
N PRO A 64 11.80 5.67 4.12
CA PRO A 64 10.44 6.01 4.49
C PRO A 64 10.42 7.35 5.21
N ARG A 65 9.73 8.31 4.63
CA ARG A 65 9.50 9.61 5.24
C ARG A 65 8.10 9.62 5.83
N LYS A 66 8.00 10.06 7.07
CA LYS A 66 6.70 10.22 7.69
C LYS A 66 5.94 11.33 7.00
N LEU A 67 4.62 11.22 6.99
CA LEU A 67 3.77 12.24 6.39
C LEU A 67 3.89 13.58 7.10
N GLN A 68 4.36 13.59 8.30
CA GLN A 68 4.38 14.80 9.07
C GLN A 68 5.59 14.82 9.95
#